data_2632f5da77564c860ad307ad1b2c6021
#
_entry.id   2632f5da77564c860ad307ad1b2c6021
#
_cell.length_a   1.000
_cell.length_b   1.000
_cell.length_c   1.000
_cell.angle_alpha   90.00
_cell.angle_beta   90.00
_cell.angle_gamma   90.00
#
_symmetry.space_group_name_H-M   'P 1'
#
loop_
_entity.id
_entity.type
_entity.pdbx_description
1 polymer ?
#
loop_
_entity_poly.entity_id
_entity_poly.type
_entity_poly.pdbx_seq_one_letter_code
_entity_poly.pdbx_strand_id
1 'polypeptide(L)'
;MITHVQWPAIQKRIWACEACKGHARVEINIRQQTPAPSMATTLLFVGVAPPDQGNPAARTVAKSATNDPGDNLRKFIEAAAVLRWDDLIAKGAFLIHAVKCAIVRDEEGFQNPPNDVVDRCCSVGFADELQLLRPARVVALGGAARRAVLKHPSVTVPLGVGVSKTLEKLQESWPQGIPCKLGGCEFILHPAPFPRSAAAKKKAAVLVREVACLAGLGNAVG
;
A
#
# COMPACT_ATOMS: atom_id res chain seq x y z
N MET A 1 -10.31 1.84 -18.71
CA MET A 1 -11.37 1.22 -17.88
C MET A 1 -10.82 -0.07 -17.31
N ILE A 2 -10.85 -0.22 -15.96
CA ILE A 2 -10.52 -1.48 -15.30
C ILE A 2 -11.59 -2.48 -15.72
N THR A 3 -11.21 -3.57 -16.37
CA THR A 3 -12.19 -4.57 -16.75
C THR A 3 -12.60 -5.35 -15.50
N HIS A 4 -13.89 -5.42 -15.22
CA HIS A 4 -14.45 -6.19 -14.11
C HIS A 4 -14.03 -7.67 -14.11
N VAL A 5 -13.44 -8.16 -15.19
CA VAL A 5 -12.95 -9.55 -15.34
C VAL A 5 -11.51 -9.71 -14.80
N GLN A 6 -10.65 -8.72 -14.98
CA GLN A 6 -9.22 -8.85 -14.63
C GLN A 6 -8.98 -8.76 -13.11
N TRP A 7 -9.69 -7.87 -12.41
CA TRP A 7 -9.51 -7.70 -10.97
C TRP A 7 -9.84 -8.97 -10.17
N PRO A 8 -11.00 -9.61 -10.35
CA PRO A 8 -11.32 -10.88 -9.68
C PRO A 8 -10.29 -11.99 -9.96
N ALA A 9 -9.74 -12.05 -11.19
CA ALA A 9 -8.72 -13.04 -11.53
C ALA A 9 -7.42 -12.84 -10.73
N ILE A 10 -6.99 -11.58 -10.56
CA ILE A 10 -5.83 -11.23 -9.72
C ILE A 10 -6.12 -11.60 -8.26
N GLN A 11 -7.27 -11.22 -7.73
CA GLN A 11 -7.65 -11.54 -6.35
C GLN A 11 -7.74 -13.06 -6.10
N LYS A 12 -8.24 -13.82 -7.07
CA LYS A 12 -8.25 -15.28 -7.01
C LYS A 12 -6.85 -15.88 -6.93
N ARG A 13 -5.87 -15.37 -7.72
CA ARG A 13 -4.46 -15.80 -7.64
C ARG A 13 -3.83 -15.47 -6.30
N ILE A 14 -4.07 -14.26 -5.79
CA ILE A 14 -3.60 -13.85 -4.47
C ILE A 14 -4.18 -14.78 -3.40
N TRP A 15 -5.46 -15.09 -3.49
CA TRP A 15 -6.14 -15.97 -2.54
C TRP A 15 -5.63 -17.43 -2.59
N ALA A 16 -5.29 -17.93 -3.76
CA ALA A 16 -4.76 -19.27 -3.96
C ALA A 16 -3.23 -19.38 -3.71
N CYS A 17 -2.55 -18.26 -3.40
CA CYS A 17 -1.10 -18.24 -3.25
C CYS A 17 -0.65 -19.04 -2.02
N GLU A 18 0.30 -19.94 -2.21
CA GLU A 18 0.96 -20.73 -1.16
C GLU A 18 2.47 -20.43 -1.04
N ALA A 19 2.97 -19.37 -1.68
CA ALA A 19 4.40 -19.05 -1.75
C ALA A 19 5.08 -18.89 -0.38
N CYS A 20 4.32 -18.55 0.66
CA CYS A 20 4.80 -18.41 2.03
C CYS A 20 4.25 -19.48 2.98
N LYS A 21 3.72 -20.60 2.46
CA LYS A 21 3.24 -21.71 3.28
C LYS A 21 4.38 -22.27 4.14
N GLY A 22 4.11 -22.42 5.44
CA GLY A 22 5.12 -22.86 6.42
C GLY A 22 6.11 -21.78 6.88
N HIS A 23 6.01 -20.56 6.39
CA HIS A 23 6.83 -19.47 6.91
C HIS A 23 6.31 -19.00 8.28
N ALA A 24 7.16 -19.07 9.32
CA ALA A 24 6.78 -18.83 10.73
C ALA A 24 6.14 -17.45 11.00
N ARG A 25 6.43 -16.45 10.14
CA ARG A 25 5.92 -15.07 10.28
C ARG A 25 4.70 -14.78 9.42
N VAL A 26 4.13 -15.77 8.72
CA VAL A 26 3.05 -15.54 7.75
C VAL A 26 1.82 -16.38 8.06
N GLU A 27 0.70 -15.70 8.26
CA GLU A 27 -0.63 -16.31 8.42
C GLU A 27 -1.33 -16.40 7.05
N ILE A 28 -1.04 -17.45 6.30
CA ILE A 28 -1.59 -17.62 4.94
C ILE A 28 -3.12 -17.75 4.87
N ASN A 29 -3.75 -18.10 5.98
CA ASN A 29 -5.21 -18.23 6.07
C ASN A 29 -5.91 -16.87 6.29
N ILE A 30 -5.15 -15.81 6.58
CA ILE A 30 -5.64 -14.45 6.75
C ILE A 30 -5.13 -13.62 5.59
N ARG A 31 -5.95 -13.49 4.56
CA ARG A 31 -5.65 -12.70 3.37
C ARG A 31 -6.69 -11.62 3.18
N GLN A 32 -6.25 -10.44 2.78
CA GLN A 32 -7.17 -9.39 2.42
C GLN A 32 -7.67 -9.60 0.98
N GLN A 33 -8.98 -9.71 0.83
CA GLN A 33 -9.63 -9.50 -0.45
C GLN A 33 -9.88 -8.01 -0.63
N THR A 34 -9.37 -7.47 -1.72
CA THR A 34 -9.60 -6.07 -2.06
C THR A 34 -10.68 -6.02 -3.14
N PRO A 35 -11.82 -5.34 -2.91
CA PRO A 35 -12.85 -5.19 -3.93
C PRO A 35 -12.29 -4.40 -5.13
N ALA A 36 -12.89 -4.58 -6.30
CA ALA A 36 -12.53 -3.78 -7.45
C ALA A 36 -12.82 -2.29 -7.17
N PRO A 37 -11.93 -1.38 -7.59
CA PRO A 37 -12.23 0.04 -7.49
C PRO A 37 -13.43 0.39 -8.34
N SER A 38 -14.32 1.22 -7.81
CA SER A 38 -15.53 1.68 -8.50
C SER A 38 -15.24 2.75 -9.57
N MET A 39 -14.06 3.35 -9.50
CA MET A 39 -13.63 4.42 -10.40
C MET A 39 -12.12 4.36 -10.68
N ALA A 40 -11.63 5.25 -11.56
CA ALA A 40 -10.21 5.38 -11.82
C ALA A 40 -9.45 5.77 -10.54
N THR A 41 -8.34 5.09 -10.29
CA THR A 41 -7.51 5.35 -9.12
C THR A 41 -6.57 6.52 -9.41
N THR A 42 -6.71 7.61 -8.68
CA THR A 42 -5.81 8.78 -8.78
C THR A 42 -4.70 8.73 -7.74
N LEU A 43 -5.03 8.23 -6.54
CA LEU A 43 -4.11 8.09 -5.42
C LEU A 43 -4.17 6.66 -4.86
N LEU A 44 -3.03 5.99 -4.85
CA LEU A 44 -2.89 4.66 -4.27
C LEU A 44 -2.08 4.73 -2.97
N PHE A 45 -2.66 4.27 -1.89
CA PHE A 45 -1.93 3.96 -0.66
C PHE A 45 -1.42 2.51 -0.72
N VAL A 46 -0.16 2.30 -0.38
CA VAL A 46 0.41 0.97 -0.20
C VAL A 46 0.75 0.78 1.27
N GLY A 47 -0.01 -0.07 1.94
CA GLY A 47 0.24 -0.49 3.31
C GLY A 47 1.26 -1.63 3.39
N VAL A 48 1.64 -2.02 4.59
CA VAL A 48 2.63 -3.09 4.82
C VAL A 48 2.01 -4.47 4.59
N ALA A 49 1.00 -4.81 5.39
CA ALA A 49 0.28 -6.09 5.36
C ALA A 49 -1.14 -5.87 5.93
N PRO A 50 -2.08 -6.76 5.63
CA PRO A 50 -3.38 -6.75 6.30
C PRO A 50 -3.20 -6.88 7.82
N PRO A 51 -4.09 -6.27 8.63
CA PRO A 51 -4.02 -6.43 10.07
C PRO A 51 -4.14 -7.90 10.46
N ASP A 52 -3.26 -8.36 11.37
CA ASP A 52 -3.47 -9.62 12.04
C ASP A 52 -4.66 -9.40 13.00
N GLN A 53 -5.67 -10.10 12.76
CA GLN A 53 -6.81 -10.01 13.63
C GLN A 53 -6.67 -11.12 14.65
N GLY A 54 -5.92 -10.88 15.72
CA GLY A 54 -5.75 -11.80 16.84
C GLY A 54 -7.07 -12.29 17.48
N ASN A 55 -8.21 -11.85 16.91
CA ASN A 55 -9.54 -12.31 17.28
C ASN A 55 -10.14 -13.16 16.13
N PRO A 56 -10.54 -14.42 16.40
CA PRO A 56 -11.20 -15.28 15.41
C PRO A 56 -12.45 -14.66 14.78
N ALA A 57 -13.20 -13.84 15.55
CA ALA A 57 -14.37 -13.11 15.02
C ALA A 57 -13.97 -12.05 13.98
N ALA A 58 -12.81 -11.48 14.10
CA ALA A 58 -12.29 -10.52 13.14
C ALA A 58 -11.75 -11.17 11.84
N ARG A 59 -11.54 -12.50 11.82
CA ARG A 59 -11.24 -13.26 10.58
C ARG A 59 -12.38 -13.20 9.57
N THR A 60 -13.59 -12.94 10.00
CA THR A 60 -14.76 -12.71 9.13
C THR A 60 -14.76 -11.31 8.50
N VAL A 61 -14.10 -10.34 9.12
CA VAL A 61 -14.00 -8.96 8.58
C VAL A 61 -12.94 -8.87 7.47
N ALA A 62 -12.00 -9.83 7.39
CA ALA A 62 -11.12 -9.96 6.22
C ALA A 62 -11.89 -10.25 4.91
N LYS A 63 -13.17 -10.64 5.03
CA LYS A 63 -14.13 -10.73 3.92
C LYS A 63 -14.93 -9.44 3.72
N SER A 64 -14.63 -8.36 4.46
CA SER A 64 -15.31 -7.09 4.26
C SER A 64 -15.12 -6.64 2.82
N ALA A 65 -16.22 -6.46 2.12
CA ALA A 65 -16.28 -5.95 0.75
C ALA A 65 -15.81 -4.49 0.64
N THR A 66 -15.30 -3.91 1.71
CA THR A 66 -14.80 -2.55 1.78
C THR A 66 -13.28 -2.56 1.70
N ASN A 67 -12.72 -1.62 0.96
CA ASN A 67 -11.30 -1.32 0.94
C ASN A 67 -10.87 -0.70 2.27
N ASP A 68 -11.00 -1.46 3.37
CA ASP A 68 -10.76 -1.01 4.73
C ASP A 68 -9.30 -1.28 5.13
N PRO A 69 -8.52 -0.23 5.38
CA PRO A 69 -7.12 -0.35 5.79
C PRO A 69 -6.93 -0.85 7.23
N GLY A 70 -8.01 -1.16 7.94
CA GLY A 70 -8.03 -1.34 9.38
C GLY A 70 -8.12 0.00 10.12
N ASP A 71 -8.77 -0.01 11.29
CA ASP A 71 -9.17 1.19 12.01
C ASP A 71 -8.05 2.20 12.25
N ASN A 72 -6.86 1.74 12.64
CA ASN A 72 -5.76 2.66 12.98
C ASN A 72 -5.17 3.35 11.75
N LEU A 73 -5.00 2.62 10.65
CA LEU A 73 -4.45 3.19 9.43
C LEU A 73 -5.48 4.09 8.75
N ARG A 74 -6.76 3.69 8.75
CA ARG A 74 -7.86 4.50 8.25
C ARG A 74 -7.94 5.83 8.98
N LYS A 75 -8.05 5.82 10.32
CA LYS A 75 -8.08 7.03 11.16
C LYS A 75 -6.88 7.93 10.92
N PHE A 76 -5.70 7.34 10.73
CA PHE A 76 -4.51 8.10 10.40
C PHE A 76 -4.62 8.79 9.04
N ILE A 77 -5.03 8.07 7.98
CA ILE A 77 -5.17 8.64 6.63
C ILE A 77 -6.26 9.71 6.61
N GLU A 78 -7.41 9.46 7.22
CA GLU A 78 -8.53 10.42 7.34
C GLU A 78 -8.07 11.73 8.02
N ALA A 79 -7.39 11.61 9.16
CA ALA A 79 -6.87 12.77 9.88
C ALA A 79 -5.79 13.53 9.09
N ALA A 80 -4.93 12.81 8.38
CA ALA A 80 -3.87 13.39 7.56
C ALA A 80 -4.42 14.11 6.32
N ALA A 81 -5.36 13.49 5.62
CA ALA A 81 -5.98 14.04 4.41
C ALA A 81 -7.09 15.07 4.71
N VAL A 82 -7.54 15.15 5.98
CA VAL A 82 -8.69 15.97 6.41
C VAL A 82 -9.96 15.61 5.63
N LEU A 83 -10.13 14.31 5.35
CA LEU A 83 -11.28 13.73 4.64
C LEU A 83 -11.66 12.40 5.25
N ARG A 84 -12.94 12.04 5.21
CA ARG A 84 -13.39 10.70 5.57
C ARG A 84 -12.90 9.68 4.55
N TRP A 85 -12.71 8.43 4.98
CA TRP A 85 -12.27 7.36 4.09
C TRP A 85 -13.21 7.14 2.90
N ASP A 86 -14.50 7.17 3.14
CA ASP A 86 -15.49 7.02 2.08
C ASP A 86 -15.42 8.14 1.04
N ASP A 87 -15.16 9.37 1.47
CA ASP A 87 -14.99 10.52 0.57
C ASP A 87 -13.69 10.39 -0.24
N LEU A 88 -12.61 9.87 0.37
CA LEU A 88 -11.36 9.57 -0.33
C LEU A 88 -11.56 8.51 -1.41
N ILE A 89 -12.27 7.42 -1.09
CA ILE A 89 -12.60 6.37 -2.05
C ILE A 89 -13.48 6.91 -3.18
N ALA A 90 -14.50 7.69 -2.86
CA ALA A 90 -15.39 8.32 -3.83
C ALA A 90 -14.68 9.29 -4.78
N LYS A 91 -13.50 9.79 -4.38
CA LYS A 91 -12.64 10.67 -5.18
C LYS A 91 -11.49 9.94 -5.89
N GLY A 92 -11.41 8.60 -5.81
CA GLY A 92 -10.41 7.80 -6.50
C GLY A 92 -9.17 7.47 -5.66
N ALA A 93 -9.22 7.60 -4.33
CA ALA A 93 -8.22 6.96 -3.48
C ALA A 93 -8.47 5.45 -3.40
N PHE A 94 -7.39 4.69 -3.28
CA PHE A 94 -7.48 3.24 -3.12
C PHE A 94 -6.36 2.74 -2.21
N LEU A 95 -6.49 1.55 -1.63
CA LEU A 95 -5.45 0.95 -0.80
C LEU A 95 -5.20 -0.50 -1.20
N ILE A 96 -3.92 -0.85 -1.31
CA ILE A 96 -3.46 -2.23 -1.39
C ILE A 96 -2.35 -2.45 -0.35
N HIS A 97 -1.99 -3.70 -0.11
CA HIS A 97 -0.88 -4.04 0.78
C HIS A 97 0.29 -4.64 0.00
N ALA A 98 1.51 -4.33 0.44
CA ALA A 98 2.74 -4.91 -0.10
C ALA A 98 2.78 -6.42 0.10
N VAL A 99 2.37 -6.89 1.29
CA VAL A 99 2.18 -8.30 1.60
C VAL A 99 0.68 -8.58 1.68
N LYS A 100 0.23 -9.65 1.04
CA LYS A 100 -1.20 -9.98 0.92
C LYS A 100 -1.75 -10.83 2.06
N CYS A 101 -0.86 -11.47 2.83
CA CYS A 101 -1.19 -12.25 4.01
C CYS A 101 -0.91 -11.46 5.28
N ALA A 102 -1.63 -11.76 6.36
CA ALA A 102 -1.31 -11.19 7.65
C ALA A 102 0.08 -11.66 8.12
N ILE A 103 0.77 -10.77 8.79
CA ILE A 103 2.10 -11.02 9.36
C ILE A 103 1.97 -11.17 10.86
N VAL A 104 2.50 -12.28 11.38
CA VAL A 104 2.61 -12.49 12.82
C VAL A 104 3.45 -11.37 13.44
N ARG A 105 2.96 -10.80 14.53
CA ARG A 105 3.67 -9.74 15.25
C ARG A 105 5.01 -10.25 15.76
N ASP A 106 6.00 -9.39 15.74
CA ASP A 106 7.27 -9.63 16.43
C ASP A 106 7.12 -9.45 17.94
N GLU A 107 8.20 -9.70 18.67
CA GLU A 107 8.25 -9.57 20.14
C GLU A 107 7.93 -8.15 20.61
N GLU A 108 8.17 -7.15 19.77
CA GLU A 108 7.84 -5.74 20.00
C GLU A 108 6.37 -5.41 19.65
N GLY A 109 5.61 -6.38 19.18
CA GLY A 109 4.20 -6.23 18.81
C GLY A 109 3.98 -5.62 17.41
N PHE A 110 4.98 -5.60 16.53
CA PHE A 110 4.89 -5.04 15.19
C PHE A 110 4.73 -6.10 14.10
N GLN A 111 3.96 -5.76 13.10
CA GLN A 111 3.83 -6.53 11.86
C GLN A 111 4.91 -6.11 10.86
N ASN A 112 6.16 -6.52 11.12
CA ASN A 112 7.27 -6.29 10.21
C ASN A 112 7.46 -7.52 9.31
N PRO A 113 7.04 -7.52 8.05
CA PRO A 113 7.29 -8.64 7.17
C PRO A 113 8.80 -8.76 6.87
N PRO A 114 9.34 -9.98 6.91
CA PRO A 114 10.69 -10.21 6.41
C PRO A 114 10.83 -9.81 4.94
N ASN A 115 12.02 -9.39 4.57
CA ASN A 115 12.27 -8.90 3.21
C ASN A 115 11.99 -9.94 2.12
N ASP A 116 12.28 -11.21 2.38
CA ASP A 116 12.01 -12.31 1.44
C ASP A 116 10.50 -12.55 1.27
N VAL A 117 9.71 -12.35 2.32
CA VAL A 117 8.24 -12.40 2.25
C VAL A 117 7.70 -11.27 1.37
N VAL A 118 8.23 -10.05 1.53
CA VAL A 118 7.86 -8.92 0.67
C VAL A 118 8.19 -9.23 -0.79
N ASP A 119 9.42 -9.69 -1.05
CA ASP A 119 9.89 -9.98 -2.42
C ASP A 119 9.06 -11.09 -3.09
N ARG A 120 8.73 -12.17 -2.36
CA ARG A 120 7.83 -13.24 -2.87
C ARG A 120 6.43 -12.71 -3.15
N CYS A 121 5.89 -11.91 -2.24
CA CYS A 121 4.52 -11.41 -2.37
C CYS A 121 4.37 -10.42 -3.55
N CYS A 122 5.40 -9.64 -3.84
CA CYS A 122 5.42 -8.73 -4.98
C CYS A 122 5.24 -9.45 -6.32
N SER A 123 5.81 -10.66 -6.47
CA SER A 123 5.74 -11.43 -7.71
C SER A 123 4.37 -12.09 -7.95
N VAL A 124 3.49 -12.18 -6.94
CA VAL A 124 2.24 -12.94 -7.04
C VAL A 124 1.05 -12.11 -7.53
N GLY A 125 1.02 -10.82 -7.26
CA GLY A 125 -0.13 -10.01 -7.65
C GLY A 125 0.01 -8.51 -7.43
N PHE A 126 1.01 -8.06 -6.66
CA PHE A 126 1.18 -6.65 -6.37
C PHE A 126 1.38 -5.79 -7.64
N ALA A 127 2.24 -6.26 -8.55
CA ALA A 127 2.48 -5.56 -9.81
C ALA A 127 1.25 -5.53 -10.71
N ASP A 128 0.51 -6.65 -10.77
CA ASP A 128 -0.72 -6.71 -11.56
C ASP A 128 -1.79 -5.78 -11.01
N GLU A 129 -1.94 -5.70 -9.68
CA GLU A 129 -2.83 -4.72 -9.06
C GLU A 129 -2.40 -3.30 -9.41
N LEU A 130 -1.11 -2.97 -9.24
CA LEU A 130 -0.58 -1.65 -9.52
C LEU A 130 -0.76 -1.27 -11.01
N GLN A 131 -0.45 -2.21 -11.91
CA GLN A 131 -0.61 -2.01 -13.35
C GLN A 131 -2.07 -1.85 -13.77
N LEU A 132 -2.98 -2.57 -13.13
CA LEU A 132 -4.41 -2.49 -13.42
C LEU A 132 -5.03 -1.20 -12.85
N LEU A 133 -4.63 -0.80 -11.64
CA LEU A 133 -5.10 0.43 -10.99
C LEU A 133 -4.62 1.69 -11.70
N ARG A 134 -3.42 1.66 -12.29
CA ARG A 134 -2.80 2.78 -13.02
C ARG A 134 -2.88 4.10 -12.26
N PRO A 135 -2.47 4.15 -10.99
CA PRO A 135 -2.57 5.37 -10.19
C PRO A 135 -1.65 6.45 -10.75
N ALA A 136 -2.05 7.71 -10.64
CA ALA A 136 -1.15 8.83 -10.93
C ALA A 136 -0.10 9.01 -9.83
N ARG A 137 -0.46 8.73 -8.58
CA ARG A 137 0.39 8.86 -7.41
C ARG A 137 0.27 7.65 -6.49
N VAL A 138 1.40 7.27 -5.88
CA VAL A 138 1.49 6.15 -4.94
C VAL A 138 2.14 6.63 -3.66
N VAL A 139 1.48 6.50 -2.52
CA VAL A 139 2.05 6.71 -1.19
C VAL A 139 2.41 5.37 -0.58
N ALA A 140 3.70 5.08 -0.46
CA ALA A 140 4.19 3.86 0.16
C ALA A 140 4.46 4.07 1.65
N LEU A 141 3.61 3.52 2.51
CA LEU A 141 3.64 3.67 3.96
C LEU A 141 4.56 2.62 4.60
N GLY A 142 5.79 3.01 4.88
CA GLY A 142 6.80 2.18 5.54
C GLY A 142 7.76 1.45 4.60
N GLY A 143 8.77 0.82 5.21
CA GLY A 143 9.87 0.18 4.48
C GLY A 143 9.44 -0.96 3.58
N ALA A 144 8.54 -1.83 4.04
CA ALA A 144 8.04 -2.95 3.25
C ALA A 144 7.23 -2.48 2.02
N ALA A 145 6.36 -1.48 2.18
CA ALA A 145 5.61 -0.90 1.08
C ALA A 145 6.53 -0.24 0.05
N ARG A 146 7.53 0.53 0.52
CA ARG A 146 8.55 1.12 -0.35
C ARG A 146 9.35 0.04 -1.09
N ARG A 147 9.78 -1.02 -0.38
CA ARG A 147 10.51 -2.15 -0.97
C ARG A 147 9.69 -2.83 -2.07
N ALA A 148 8.41 -3.07 -1.82
CA ALA A 148 7.51 -3.70 -2.78
C ALA A 148 7.47 -2.95 -4.11
N VAL A 149 7.45 -1.63 -4.08
CA VAL A 149 7.46 -0.82 -5.30
C VAL A 149 8.85 -0.77 -5.93
N LEU A 150 9.88 -0.38 -5.15
CA LEU A 150 11.21 -0.09 -5.71
C LEU A 150 12.00 -1.33 -6.13
N LYS A 151 11.71 -2.51 -5.58
CA LYS A 151 12.44 -3.75 -5.89
C LYS A 151 11.71 -4.63 -6.90
N HIS A 152 10.50 -4.28 -7.28
CA HIS A 152 9.79 -5.07 -8.28
C HIS A 152 10.54 -5.02 -9.62
N PRO A 153 10.88 -6.17 -10.24
CA PRO A 153 11.75 -6.22 -11.41
C PRO A 153 11.19 -5.48 -12.64
N SER A 154 9.87 -5.35 -12.70
CA SER A 154 9.21 -4.64 -13.81
C SER A 154 9.02 -3.14 -13.54
N VAL A 155 9.39 -2.63 -12.36
CA VAL A 155 9.33 -1.20 -12.05
C VAL A 155 10.65 -0.54 -12.43
N THR A 156 10.59 0.41 -13.34
CA THR A 156 11.74 1.26 -13.69
C THR A 156 11.71 2.52 -12.84
N VAL A 157 12.86 2.83 -12.25
CA VAL A 157 13.09 4.03 -11.43
C VAL A 157 14.31 4.79 -11.93
N PRO A 158 14.47 6.09 -11.61
CA PRO A 158 15.65 6.85 -11.99
C PRO A 158 16.95 6.28 -11.40
N LEU A 159 18.07 6.58 -12.06
CA LEU A 159 19.39 6.21 -11.57
C LEU A 159 19.61 6.77 -10.16
N GLY A 160 20.19 5.96 -9.29
CA GLY A 160 20.47 6.32 -7.89
C GLY A 160 19.31 6.10 -6.92
N VAL A 161 18.11 5.73 -7.40
CA VAL A 161 17.01 5.29 -6.55
C VAL A 161 17.16 3.80 -6.23
N GLY A 162 16.96 3.44 -4.96
CA GLY A 162 17.00 2.03 -4.56
C GLY A 162 16.54 1.81 -3.12
N VAL A 163 16.24 0.57 -2.80
CA VAL A 163 15.74 0.16 -1.47
C VAL A 163 16.78 0.34 -0.35
N SER A 164 18.06 0.38 -0.69
CA SER A 164 19.18 0.62 0.25
C SER A 164 19.28 2.08 0.70
N LYS A 165 18.68 3.01 -0.02
CA LYS A 165 18.67 4.43 0.37
C LYS A 165 17.75 4.64 1.56
N THR A 166 18.16 5.49 2.49
CA THR A 166 17.29 5.90 3.59
C THR A 166 16.11 6.72 3.07
N LEU A 167 15.03 6.77 3.85
CA LEU A 167 13.84 7.54 3.49
C LEU A 167 14.18 9.02 3.29
N GLU A 168 14.99 9.58 4.20
CA GLU A 168 15.43 10.97 4.18
C GLU A 168 16.19 11.30 2.89
N LYS A 169 17.16 10.47 2.52
CA LYS A 169 17.92 10.66 1.27
C LYS A 169 17.06 10.57 0.03
N LEU A 170 16.03 9.72 0.03
CA LEU A 170 15.09 9.65 -1.08
C LEU A 170 14.23 10.92 -1.17
N GLN A 171 13.74 11.42 -0.04
CA GLN A 171 12.92 12.64 0.02
C GLN A 171 13.74 13.89 -0.33
N GLU A 172 14.98 13.98 0.12
CA GLU A 172 15.90 15.08 -0.24
C GLU A 172 16.22 15.09 -1.74
N SER A 173 16.51 13.93 -2.32
CA SER A 173 16.82 13.82 -3.75
C SER A 173 15.60 13.96 -4.66
N TRP A 174 14.41 13.63 -4.14
CA TRP A 174 13.15 13.59 -4.90
C TRP A 174 12.01 14.25 -4.11
N PRO A 175 12.06 15.56 -3.85
CA PRO A 175 11.07 16.24 -3.02
C PRO A 175 9.66 16.23 -3.62
N GLN A 176 9.55 16.14 -4.94
CA GLN A 176 8.27 16.01 -5.66
C GLN A 176 7.80 14.55 -5.82
N GLY A 177 8.50 13.60 -5.20
CA GLY A 177 8.31 12.16 -5.36
C GLY A 177 9.14 11.57 -6.49
N ILE A 178 9.24 10.26 -6.50
CA ILE A 178 10.10 9.49 -7.41
C ILE A 178 9.28 9.09 -8.64
N PRO A 179 9.64 9.51 -9.86
CA PRO A 179 8.97 9.05 -11.06
C PRO A 179 9.26 7.57 -11.29
N CYS A 180 8.22 6.78 -11.41
CA CYS A 180 8.28 5.34 -11.59
C CYS A 180 7.49 4.93 -12.83
N LYS A 181 7.90 3.80 -13.44
CA LYS A 181 7.21 3.22 -14.58
C LYS A 181 7.05 1.72 -14.41
N LEU A 182 5.85 1.20 -14.65
CA LEU A 182 5.54 -0.22 -14.62
C LEU A 182 4.75 -0.57 -15.89
N GLY A 183 5.38 -1.25 -16.84
CA GLY A 183 4.77 -1.47 -18.15
C GLY A 183 4.39 -0.14 -18.81
N GLY A 184 3.15 0.01 -19.25
CA GLY A 184 2.63 1.27 -19.80
C GLY A 184 2.04 2.25 -18.78
N CYS A 185 2.26 2.02 -17.47
CA CYS A 185 1.77 2.88 -16.39
C CYS A 185 2.91 3.72 -15.82
N GLU A 186 2.76 5.03 -15.82
CA GLU A 186 3.67 5.97 -15.16
C GLU A 186 3.00 6.54 -13.92
N PHE A 187 3.74 6.65 -12.82
CA PHE A 187 3.25 7.18 -11.56
C PHE A 187 4.37 7.84 -10.76
N ILE A 188 3.99 8.69 -9.82
CA ILE A 188 4.92 9.30 -8.87
C ILE A 188 4.81 8.56 -7.53
N LEU A 189 5.93 7.99 -7.08
CA LEU A 189 6.04 7.32 -5.79
C LEU A 189 6.46 8.32 -4.71
N HIS A 190 5.68 8.39 -3.64
CA HIS A 190 5.96 9.16 -2.43
C HIS A 190 6.23 8.22 -1.25
N PRO A 191 7.50 7.92 -0.94
CA PRO A 191 7.84 7.11 0.22
C PRO A 191 7.54 7.86 1.51
N ALA A 192 6.79 7.24 2.42
CA ALA A 192 6.44 7.80 3.73
C ALA A 192 6.89 6.85 4.87
N PRO A 193 7.21 7.36 6.05
CA PRO A 193 7.40 6.51 7.21
C PRO A 193 6.07 5.83 7.57
N PHE A 194 6.15 4.62 8.13
CA PHE A 194 4.95 4.02 8.71
C PHE A 194 4.57 4.75 10.01
N PRO A 195 3.31 5.12 10.23
CA PRO A 195 2.90 6.01 11.34
C PRO A 195 2.88 5.31 12.71
N ARG A 196 4.03 4.83 13.20
CA ARG A 196 4.17 4.11 14.48
C ARG A 196 4.44 5.06 15.64
N SER A 197 5.43 5.93 15.52
CA SER A 197 5.80 6.93 16.53
C SER A 197 5.15 8.27 16.25
N ALA A 198 5.11 9.15 17.26
CA ALA A 198 4.58 10.51 17.08
C ALA A 198 5.33 11.28 15.98
N ALA A 199 6.67 11.18 15.93
CA ALA A 199 7.48 11.81 14.89
C ALA A 199 7.18 11.23 13.50
N ALA A 200 7.08 9.90 13.37
CA ALA A 200 6.73 9.24 12.11
C ALA A 200 5.29 9.61 11.67
N LYS A 201 4.33 9.66 12.60
CA LYS A 201 2.96 10.13 12.31
C LYS A 201 2.96 11.54 11.76
N LYS A 202 3.68 12.47 12.40
CA LYS A 202 3.75 13.87 11.94
C LYS A 202 4.33 13.98 10.53
N LYS A 203 5.47 13.32 10.27
CA LYS A 203 6.10 13.31 8.93
C LYS A 203 5.19 12.68 7.87
N ALA A 204 4.60 11.53 8.17
CA ALA A 204 3.69 10.85 7.24
C ALA A 204 2.42 11.66 6.97
N ALA A 205 1.85 12.34 7.99
CA ALA A 205 0.65 13.13 7.84
C ALA A 205 0.86 14.34 6.91
N VAL A 206 1.99 15.04 7.03
CA VAL A 206 2.33 16.14 6.12
C VAL A 206 2.37 15.63 4.68
N LEU A 207 3.10 14.56 4.43
CA LEU A 207 3.23 13.99 3.09
C LEU A 207 1.88 13.51 2.53
N VAL A 208 1.07 12.78 3.33
CA VAL A 208 -0.25 12.30 2.90
C VAL A 208 -1.15 13.47 2.50
N ARG A 209 -1.15 14.55 3.28
CA ARG A 209 -1.92 15.77 2.97
C ARG A 209 -1.48 16.41 1.66
N GLU A 210 -0.17 16.64 1.50
CA GLU A 210 0.38 17.22 0.28
C GLU A 210 0.05 16.39 -0.95
N VAL A 211 0.25 15.06 -0.87
CA VAL A 211 -0.02 14.16 -2.00
C VAL A 211 -1.52 14.06 -2.30
N ALA A 212 -2.39 14.08 -1.28
CA ALA A 212 -3.83 14.11 -1.48
C ALA A 212 -4.27 15.40 -2.20
N CYS A 213 -3.72 16.55 -1.84
CA CYS A 213 -3.95 17.81 -2.55
C CYS A 213 -3.47 17.74 -4.01
N LEU A 214 -2.25 17.23 -4.25
CA LEU A 214 -1.69 17.06 -5.59
C LEU A 214 -2.49 16.06 -6.46
N ALA A 215 -3.19 15.12 -5.83
CA ALA A 215 -4.10 14.19 -6.50
C ALA A 215 -5.51 14.76 -6.71
N GLY A 216 -5.77 16.02 -6.30
CA GLY A 216 -7.08 16.66 -6.41
C GLY A 216 -8.12 16.15 -5.41
N LEU A 217 -7.67 15.45 -4.35
CA LEU A 217 -8.58 14.85 -3.35
C LEU A 217 -8.84 15.78 -2.16
N GLY A 218 -7.93 16.68 -1.84
CA GLY A 218 -8.02 17.62 -0.72
C GLY A 218 -8.14 19.07 -1.18
N ASN A 219 -8.60 19.93 -0.28
CA ASN A 219 -8.51 21.38 -0.48
C ASN A 219 -7.08 21.83 -0.17
N ALA A 220 -6.50 22.67 -1.00
CA ALA A 220 -5.27 23.36 -0.66
C ALA A 220 -5.55 24.14 0.63
N VAL A 221 -4.83 23.86 1.69
CA VAL A 221 -4.87 24.67 2.91
C VAL A 221 -4.16 25.96 2.55
N GLY A 222 -4.95 27.04 2.41
CA GLY A 222 -4.42 28.39 2.31
C GLY A 222 -3.67 28.78 3.57
#